data_cd5ac7580a024fb740feae5ad41eed02
#
_entry.id   cd5ac7580a024fb740feae5ad41eed02
#
_cell.length_a   1.000
_cell.length_b   1.000
_cell.length_c   1.000
_cell.angle_alpha   90.00
_cell.angle_beta   90.00
_cell.angle_gamma   90.00
#
_symmetry.space_group_name_H-M   'P 1'
#
loop_
_entity.id
_entity.type
_entity.pdbx_description
1 polymer ?
#
loop_
_entity_poly.entity_id
_entity_poly.type
_entity_poly.pdbx_seq_one_letter_code
_entity_poly.pdbx_strand_id
1 'polypeptide(L)'
;TYHDAEHLGIAVDTERGLLVPVIHDAGDLNLGGMARKIADLAERTRINKVSPDELGGGTFTLTNTGSRGALFDTPIINQPQVGILGTGAVVKRAVVVDDPDLGEVIAVRSVVYLALTYDHRLVDGADAARFLVTVKERLEAGAFESELGLG
;
A
#
# COMPACT_ATOMS: atom_id res chain seq x y z
N THR A 1 5.26 -9.05 -19.77
CA THR A 1 4.50 -7.87 -20.22
C THR A 1 4.94 -6.66 -19.42
N TYR A 2 5.24 -5.56 -20.11
CA TYR A 2 5.43 -4.24 -19.49
C TYR A 2 4.14 -3.45 -19.67
N HIS A 3 3.77 -2.71 -18.63
CA HIS A 3 2.55 -1.90 -18.61
C HIS A 3 2.95 -0.42 -18.62
N ASP A 4 2.23 0.38 -19.39
CA ASP A 4 2.49 1.83 -19.54
C ASP A 4 1.77 2.67 -18.48
N ALA A 5 0.96 2.04 -17.63
CA ALA A 5 0.20 2.68 -16.56
C ALA A 5 0.13 1.79 -15.30
N GLU A 6 -0.05 2.43 -14.15
CA GLU A 6 -0.24 1.77 -12.87
C GLU A 6 -1.74 1.52 -12.64
N HIS A 7 -2.15 0.26 -12.65
CA HIS A 7 -3.49 -0.18 -12.28
C HIS A 7 -3.43 -0.86 -10.91
N LEU A 8 -3.90 -0.15 -9.89
CA LEU A 8 -3.72 -0.55 -8.49
C LEU A 8 -4.90 -1.38 -7.98
N GLY A 9 -4.67 -2.66 -7.72
CA GLY A 9 -5.60 -3.52 -7.01
C GLY A 9 -5.60 -3.23 -5.51
N ILE A 10 -6.78 -3.08 -4.93
CA ILE A 10 -6.97 -2.88 -3.49
C ILE A 10 -7.71 -4.08 -2.91
N ALA A 11 -7.07 -4.80 -1.99
CA ALA A 11 -7.70 -5.95 -1.35
C ALA A 11 -8.84 -5.52 -0.42
N VAL A 12 -10.04 -6.02 -0.66
CA VAL A 12 -11.26 -5.73 0.12
C VAL A 12 -11.85 -7.03 0.66
N ASP A 13 -11.97 -7.10 1.98
CA ASP A 13 -12.65 -8.18 2.67
C ASP A 13 -14.17 -8.01 2.57
N THR A 14 -14.87 -9.08 2.15
CA THR A 14 -16.33 -9.12 2.00
C THR A 14 -16.89 -10.38 2.63
N GLU A 15 -18.21 -10.43 2.85
CA GLU A 15 -18.89 -11.64 3.35
C GLU A 15 -18.70 -12.86 2.45
N ARG A 16 -18.40 -12.66 1.16
CA ARG A 16 -18.15 -13.70 0.17
C ARG A 16 -16.68 -14.10 0.04
N GLY A 17 -15.79 -13.46 0.81
CA GLY A 17 -14.35 -13.61 0.74
C GLY A 17 -13.65 -12.39 0.21
N LEU A 18 -12.36 -12.54 -0.09
CA LEU A 18 -11.48 -11.47 -0.54
C LEU A 18 -11.72 -11.16 -2.03
N LEU A 19 -11.97 -9.90 -2.33
CA LEU A 19 -11.99 -9.37 -3.70
C LEU A 19 -10.93 -8.28 -3.84
N VAL A 20 -10.42 -8.11 -5.06
CA VAL A 20 -9.36 -7.13 -5.35
C VAL A 20 -9.83 -6.22 -6.50
N PRO A 21 -10.71 -5.25 -6.23
CA PRO A 21 -11.05 -4.25 -7.23
C PRO A 21 -9.85 -3.40 -7.61
N VAL A 22 -9.84 -2.89 -8.84
CA VAL A 22 -8.73 -2.21 -9.47
C VAL A 22 -9.06 -0.74 -9.73
N ILE A 23 -8.15 0.13 -9.33
CA ILE A 23 -8.12 1.53 -9.73
C ILE A 23 -7.27 1.62 -10.98
N HIS A 24 -7.89 1.80 -12.13
CA HIS A 24 -7.18 1.99 -13.38
C HIS A 24 -6.56 3.39 -13.42
N ASP A 25 -5.38 3.50 -14.05
CA ASP A 25 -4.61 4.74 -14.21
C ASP A 25 -4.41 5.47 -12.87
N ALA A 26 -4.02 4.71 -11.85
CA ALA A 26 -3.87 5.20 -10.48
C ALA A 26 -2.84 6.33 -10.35
N GLY A 27 -1.80 6.34 -11.21
CA GLY A 27 -0.79 7.39 -11.29
C GLY A 27 -1.32 8.77 -11.67
N ASP A 28 -2.47 8.85 -12.33
CA ASP A 28 -3.12 10.12 -12.71
C ASP A 28 -3.89 10.78 -11.56
N LEU A 29 -4.04 10.09 -10.44
CA LEU A 29 -4.80 10.58 -9.29
C LEU A 29 -3.89 11.25 -8.26
N ASN A 30 -4.31 12.39 -7.75
CA ASN A 30 -3.74 12.95 -6.53
C ASN A 30 -4.24 12.19 -5.28
N LEU A 31 -3.63 12.44 -4.12
CA LEU A 31 -3.97 11.73 -2.87
C LEU A 31 -5.47 11.83 -2.52
N GLY A 32 -6.08 13.01 -2.70
CA GLY A 32 -7.51 13.19 -2.42
C GLY A 32 -8.41 12.39 -3.38
N GLY A 33 -8.03 12.34 -4.66
CA GLY A 33 -8.69 11.50 -5.68
C GLY A 33 -8.56 10.02 -5.37
N MET A 34 -7.34 9.59 -5.04
CA MET A 34 -7.05 8.21 -4.65
C MET A 34 -7.87 7.79 -3.43
N ALA A 35 -7.89 8.59 -2.38
CA ALA A 35 -8.64 8.29 -1.15
C ALA A 35 -10.15 8.11 -1.43
N ARG A 36 -10.75 9.01 -2.23
CA ARG A 36 -12.16 8.89 -2.64
C ARG A 36 -12.41 7.64 -3.47
N LYS A 37 -11.51 7.31 -4.40
CA LYS A 37 -11.65 6.14 -5.26
C LYS A 37 -11.54 4.83 -4.48
N ILE A 38 -10.61 4.75 -3.52
CA ILE A 38 -10.48 3.60 -2.61
C ILE A 38 -11.75 3.42 -1.79
N ALA A 39 -12.27 4.49 -1.20
CA ALA A 39 -13.49 4.44 -0.38
C ALA A 39 -14.70 3.97 -1.19
N ASP A 40 -14.93 4.54 -2.37
CA ASP A 40 -16.02 4.16 -3.28
C ASP A 40 -15.93 2.69 -3.69
N LEU A 41 -14.77 2.26 -4.19
CA LEU A 41 -14.56 0.88 -4.62
C LEU A 41 -14.74 -0.11 -3.46
N ALA A 42 -14.20 0.20 -2.28
CA ALA A 42 -14.32 -0.67 -1.12
C ALA A 42 -15.79 -0.83 -0.68
N GLU A 43 -16.56 0.26 -0.67
CA GLU A 43 -17.99 0.22 -0.34
C GLU A 43 -18.78 -0.59 -1.37
N ARG A 44 -18.63 -0.26 -2.67
CA ARG A 44 -19.33 -0.99 -3.74
C ARG A 44 -18.96 -2.47 -3.80
N THR A 45 -17.72 -2.81 -3.49
CA THR A 45 -17.28 -4.21 -3.43
C THR A 45 -17.97 -4.95 -2.30
N ARG A 46 -18.06 -4.38 -1.09
CA ARG A 46 -18.73 -5.00 0.07
C ARG A 46 -20.22 -5.25 -0.18
N ILE A 47 -20.90 -4.33 -0.88
CA ILE A 47 -22.33 -4.47 -1.22
C ILE A 47 -22.58 -5.15 -2.58
N ASN A 48 -21.53 -5.77 -3.15
CA ASN A 48 -21.58 -6.52 -4.42
C ASN A 48 -22.07 -5.68 -5.63
N LYS A 49 -21.64 -4.41 -5.69
CA LYS A 49 -21.93 -3.46 -6.77
C LYS A 49 -20.69 -3.06 -7.59
N VAL A 50 -19.57 -3.71 -7.38
CA VAL A 50 -18.38 -3.55 -8.23
C VAL A 50 -18.65 -4.17 -9.61
N SER A 51 -18.22 -3.50 -10.67
CA SER A 51 -18.38 -4.03 -12.02
C SER A 51 -17.30 -5.07 -12.34
N PRO A 52 -17.57 -6.01 -13.28
CA PRO A 52 -16.56 -6.98 -13.71
C PRO A 52 -15.30 -6.33 -14.25
N ASP A 53 -15.40 -5.20 -14.94
CA ASP A 53 -14.27 -4.47 -15.50
C ASP A 53 -13.36 -3.88 -14.40
N GLU A 54 -13.92 -3.60 -13.23
CA GLU A 54 -13.16 -3.13 -12.06
C GLU A 54 -12.49 -4.28 -11.28
N LEU A 55 -12.69 -5.53 -11.65
CA LEU A 55 -12.06 -6.70 -11.00
C LEU A 55 -10.88 -7.26 -11.79
N GLY A 56 -10.56 -6.68 -12.93
CA GLY A 56 -9.49 -7.14 -13.81
C GLY A 56 -8.49 -6.05 -14.18
N GLY A 57 -7.38 -6.46 -14.80
CA GLY A 57 -6.39 -5.53 -15.36
C GLY A 57 -5.43 -4.89 -14.35
N GLY A 58 -5.46 -5.30 -13.09
CA GLY A 58 -4.51 -4.79 -12.09
C GLY A 58 -3.07 -5.15 -12.42
N THR A 59 -2.12 -4.22 -12.18
CA THR A 59 -0.69 -4.41 -12.42
C THR A 59 0.11 -4.57 -11.12
N PHE A 60 -0.44 -4.13 -10.01
CA PHE A 60 0.10 -4.25 -8.66
C PHE A 60 -1.04 -4.32 -7.65
N THR A 61 -0.83 -4.93 -6.48
CA THR A 61 -1.86 -5.02 -5.44
C THR A 61 -1.36 -4.45 -4.11
N LEU A 62 -2.25 -3.73 -3.43
CA LEU A 62 -2.08 -3.30 -2.04
C LEU A 62 -3.08 -4.04 -1.14
N THR A 63 -2.59 -4.60 -0.04
CA THR A 63 -3.42 -5.24 0.99
C THR A 63 -3.13 -4.66 2.36
N ASN A 64 -4.18 -4.40 3.14
CA ASN A 64 -4.08 -3.86 4.51
C ASN A 64 -4.64 -4.87 5.51
N THR A 65 -3.78 -5.73 6.04
CA THR A 65 -4.12 -6.69 7.10
C THR A 65 -4.02 -6.06 8.50
N GLY A 66 -3.32 -4.94 8.60
CA GLY A 66 -3.25 -4.15 9.84
C GLY A 66 -4.60 -3.62 10.31
N SER A 67 -5.54 -3.38 9.39
CA SER A 67 -6.93 -3.03 9.73
C SER A 67 -7.67 -4.14 10.49
N ARG A 68 -7.18 -5.37 10.45
CA ARG A 68 -7.66 -6.53 11.20
C ARG A 68 -6.76 -6.89 12.39
N GLY A 69 -5.77 -6.04 12.70
CA GLY A 69 -4.87 -6.19 13.84
C GLY A 69 -3.60 -7.00 13.57
N ALA A 70 -3.35 -7.44 12.34
CA ALA A 70 -2.11 -8.14 12.01
C ALA A 70 -0.93 -7.17 12.07
N LEU A 71 0.13 -7.54 12.82
CA LEU A 71 1.34 -6.73 12.93
C LEU A 71 2.07 -6.63 11.59
N PHE A 72 2.15 -7.74 10.87
CA PHE A 72 2.65 -7.86 9.50
C PHE A 72 1.99 -9.06 8.83
N ASP A 73 2.18 -9.19 7.53
CA ASP A 73 1.68 -10.31 6.74
C ASP A 73 2.71 -10.70 5.67
N THR A 74 2.55 -11.87 5.07
CA THR A 74 3.27 -12.32 3.89
C THR A 74 2.26 -12.54 2.76
N PRO A 75 1.84 -11.47 2.07
CA PRO A 75 0.75 -11.55 1.11
C PRO A 75 1.11 -12.43 -0.09
N ILE A 76 0.13 -13.10 -0.66
CA ILE A 76 0.28 -13.94 -1.84
C ILE A 76 0.02 -13.10 -3.08
N ILE A 77 0.93 -13.17 -4.06
CA ILE A 77 0.83 -12.43 -5.32
C ILE A 77 -0.46 -12.82 -6.06
N ASN A 78 -1.19 -11.82 -6.55
CA ASN A 78 -2.32 -11.98 -7.45
C ASN A 78 -1.82 -12.12 -8.89
N GLN A 79 -1.46 -13.33 -9.29
CA GLN A 79 -0.91 -13.60 -10.62
C GLN A 79 -1.86 -13.15 -11.75
N PRO A 80 -1.36 -12.61 -12.88
CA PRO A 80 0.04 -12.54 -13.32
C PRO A 80 0.82 -11.29 -12.86
N GLN A 81 0.32 -10.54 -11.90
CA GLN A 81 1.05 -9.42 -11.30
C GLN A 81 2.39 -9.90 -10.70
N VAL A 82 3.37 -9.01 -10.65
CA VAL A 82 4.72 -9.34 -10.16
C VAL A 82 4.96 -8.95 -8.70
N GLY A 83 4.05 -8.21 -8.08
CA GLY A 83 4.23 -7.76 -6.72
C GLY A 83 2.92 -7.43 -5.99
N ILE A 84 2.98 -7.55 -4.68
CA ILE A 84 1.92 -7.14 -3.75
C ILE A 84 2.57 -6.53 -2.50
N LEU A 85 2.11 -5.35 -2.11
CA LEU A 85 2.53 -4.68 -0.89
C LEU A 85 1.49 -4.89 0.22
N GLY A 86 1.94 -5.43 1.34
CA GLY A 86 1.15 -5.55 2.56
C GLY A 86 1.47 -4.46 3.58
N THR A 87 0.44 -3.90 4.20
CA THR A 87 0.59 -2.99 5.32
C THR A 87 0.08 -3.63 6.61
N GLY A 88 0.91 -3.62 7.65
CA GLY A 88 0.54 -4.09 8.99
C GLY A 88 -0.17 -3.02 9.83
N ALA A 89 -0.48 -3.38 11.07
CA ALA A 89 -1.05 -2.45 12.04
C ALA A 89 -0.02 -1.38 12.45
N VAL A 90 -0.51 -0.14 12.60
CA VAL A 90 0.27 0.94 13.20
C VAL A 90 0.28 0.76 14.72
N VAL A 91 1.46 0.57 15.31
CA VAL A 91 1.63 0.33 16.73
C VAL A 91 2.64 1.30 17.34
N LYS A 92 2.48 1.61 18.63
CA LYS A 92 3.48 2.40 19.38
C LYS A 92 4.63 1.49 19.78
N ARG A 93 5.87 1.94 19.50
CA ARG A 93 7.11 1.26 19.92
C ARG A 93 8.13 2.26 20.42
N ALA A 94 8.95 1.80 21.36
CA ALA A 94 10.19 2.47 21.74
C ALA A 94 11.22 2.25 20.62
N VAL A 95 11.73 3.34 20.07
CA VAL A 95 12.76 3.33 19.03
C VAL A 95 13.88 4.29 19.39
N VAL A 96 15.09 4.02 18.92
CA VAL A 96 16.20 4.96 19.02
C VAL A 96 16.03 6.02 17.92
N VAL A 97 16.13 7.28 18.30
CA VAL A 97 16.11 8.44 17.37
C VAL A 97 17.28 9.35 17.69
N ASP A 98 17.83 9.97 16.67
CA ASP A 98 18.84 11.02 16.83
C ASP A 98 18.15 12.36 17.16
N ASP A 99 18.44 12.87 18.38
CA ASP A 99 18.01 14.18 18.80
C ASP A 99 19.16 15.19 18.58
N PRO A 100 18.91 16.36 18.00
CA PRO A 100 19.98 17.31 17.67
C PRO A 100 20.76 17.84 18.89
N ASP A 101 20.16 17.83 20.08
CA ASP A 101 20.76 18.35 21.30
C ASP A 101 21.30 17.24 22.22
N LEU A 102 20.65 16.07 22.22
CA LEU A 102 20.90 14.98 23.18
C LEU A 102 21.61 13.76 22.54
N GLY A 103 21.75 13.72 21.21
CA GLY A 103 22.24 12.55 20.49
C GLY A 103 21.18 11.43 20.43
N GLU A 104 21.62 10.16 20.51
CA GLU A 104 20.69 9.02 20.48
C GLU A 104 19.84 8.96 21.75
N VAL A 105 18.51 9.03 21.58
CA VAL A 105 17.52 8.91 22.65
C VAL A 105 16.46 7.87 22.32
N ILE A 106 15.85 7.27 23.36
CA ILE A 106 14.71 6.36 23.18
C ILE A 106 13.43 7.20 23.16
N ALA A 107 12.70 7.12 22.07
CA ALA A 107 11.43 7.83 21.90
C ALA A 107 10.30 6.87 21.50
N VAL A 108 9.07 7.21 21.89
CA VAL A 108 7.88 6.48 21.43
C VAL A 108 7.50 6.99 20.05
N ARG A 109 7.40 6.07 19.08
CA ARG A 109 6.99 6.37 17.70
C ARG A 109 5.87 5.43 17.25
N SER A 110 5.06 5.91 16.33
CA SER A 110 4.12 5.06 15.59
C SER A 110 4.90 4.36 14.47
N VAL A 111 4.87 3.03 14.46
CA VAL A 111 5.61 2.20 13.50
C VAL A 111 4.64 1.28 12.78
N VAL A 112 4.93 1.03 11.52
CA VAL A 112 4.19 0.09 10.68
C VAL A 112 5.17 -0.80 9.92
N TYR A 113 4.83 -2.08 9.75
CA TYR A 113 5.56 -2.95 8.84
C TYR A 113 4.96 -2.85 7.43
N LEU A 114 5.86 -2.71 6.45
CA LEU A 114 5.55 -2.86 5.04
C LEU A 114 6.20 -4.15 4.56
N ALA A 115 5.42 -5.04 3.98
CA ALA A 115 5.87 -6.34 3.47
C ALA A 115 5.62 -6.42 1.97
N LEU A 116 6.67 -6.64 1.18
CA LEU A 116 6.57 -6.81 -0.26
C LEU A 116 6.80 -8.28 -0.62
N THR A 117 5.81 -8.89 -1.26
CA THR A 117 5.99 -10.16 -1.96
C THR A 117 6.13 -9.89 -3.45
N TYR A 118 7.09 -10.53 -4.11
CA TYR A 118 7.39 -10.29 -5.51
C TYR A 118 7.82 -11.57 -6.24
N ASP A 119 7.66 -11.58 -7.55
CA ASP A 119 8.13 -12.67 -8.41
C ASP A 119 9.64 -12.56 -8.60
N HIS A 120 10.39 -13.40 -7.91
CA HIS A 120 11.87 -13.36 -7.89
C HIS A 120 12.51 -13.78 -9.23
N ARG A 121 11.71 -14.19 -10.20
CA ARG A 121 12.18 -14.42 -11.59
C ARG A 121 12.34 -13.10 -12.35
N LEU A 122 11.68 -12.02 -11.90
CA LEU A 122 11.62 -10.71 -12.56
C LEU A 122 12.21 -9.59 -11.71
N VAL A 123 12.12 -9.70 -10.39
CA VAL A 123 12.57 -8.69 -9.42
C VAL A 123 13.58 -9.33 -8.49
N ASP A 124 14.72 -8.72 -8.28
CA ASP A 124 15.70 -9.18 -7.31
C ASP A 124 15.52 -8.50 -5.93
N GLY A 125 16.24 -9.03 -4.92
CA GLY A 125 16.16 -8.53 -3.57
C GLY A 125 16.63 -7.08 -3.40
N ALA A 126 17.58 -6.63 -4.24
CA ALA A 126 18.08 -5.26 -4.20
C ALA A 126 17.04 -4.28 -4.78
N ASP A 127 16.35 -4.65 -5.86
CA ASP A 127 15.25 -3.85 -6.43
C ASP A 127 14.07 -3.76 -5.45
N ALA A 128 13.69 -4.89 -4.85
CA ALA A 128 12.64 -4.94 -3.83
C ALA A 128 12.96 -4.05 -2.62
N ALA A 129 14.21 -4.09 -2.14
CA ALA A 129 14.67 -3.26 -1.03
C ALA A 129 14.65 -1.77 -1.40
N ARG A 130 15.15 -1.38 -2.58
CA ARG A 130 15.10 0.00 -3.07
C ARG A 130 13.68 0.54 -3.16
N PHE A 131 12.76 -0.27 -3.68
CA PHE A 131 11.33 0.09 -3.73
C PHE A 131 10.78 0.39 -2.33
N LEU A 132 11.00 -0.51 -1.37
CA LEU A 132 10.53 -0.33 0.02
C LEU A 132 11.18 0.88 0.70
N VAL A 133 12.47 1.13 0.46
CA VAL A 133 13.17 2.32 0.99
C VAL A 133 12.55 3.59 0.42
N THR A 134 12.27 3.66 -0.88
CA THR A 134 11.61 4.81 -1.51
C THR A 134 10.24 5.10 -0.90
N VAL A 135 9.42 4.04 -0.70
CA VAL A 135 8.10 4.17 -0.05
C VAL A 135 8.26 4.66 1.39
N LYS A 136 9.19 4.07 2.16
CA LYS A 136 9.48 4.45 3.54
C LYS A 136 9.88 5.92 3.65
N GLU A 137 10.87 6.36 2.88
CA GLU A 137 11.35 7.73 2.89
C GLU A 137 10.25 8.74 2.55
N ARG A 138 9.40 8.42 1.57
CA ARG A 138 8.28 9.27 1.19
C ARG A 138 7.24 9.40 2.31
N LEU A 139 6.94 8.29 3.01
CA LEU A 139 6.01 8.29 4.15
C LEU A 139 6.59 9.03 5.36
N GLU A 140 7.88 8.81 5.66
CA GLU A 140 8.55 9.46 6.80
C GLU A 140 8.75 10.95 6.60
N ALA A 141 8.98 11.41 5.37
CA ALA A 141 9.06 12.83 5.04
C ALA A 141 7.75 13.58 5.29
N GLY A 142 6.60 12.92 5.12
CA GLY A 142 5.27 13.46 5.43
C GLY A 142 4.86 14.70 4.61
N ALA A 143 5.61 15.05 3.57
CA ALA A 143 5.41 16.26 2.78
C ALA A 143 4.37 16.00 1.66
N PHE A 144 3.09 16.05 2.02
CA PHE A 144 1.96 15.75 1.12
C PHE A 144 1.03 16.95 0.88
N GLU A 145 1.38 18.14 1.36
CA GLU A 145 0.51 19.33 1.32
C GLU A 145 0.10 19.69 -0.12
N SER A 146 1.07 19.69 -1.05
CA SER A 146 0.80 19.99 -2.46
C SER A 146 -0.12 18.96 -3.13
N GLU A 147 0.01 17.69 -2.74
CA GLU A 147 -0.82 16.59 -3.29
C GLU A 147 -2.23 16.57 -2.70
N LEU A 148 -2.41 17.19 -1.53
CA LEU A 148 -3.71 17.40 -0.89
C LEU A 148 -4.37 18.71 -1.31
N GLY A 149 -3.69 19.56 -2.10
CA GLY A 149 -4.19 20.86 -2.52
C GLY A 149 -4.21 21.88 -1.37
N LEU A 150 -3.33 21.72 -0.40
CA LEU A 150 -3.17 22.59 0.79
C LEU A 150 -1.99 23.57 0.63
N GLY A 151 -1.54 23.82 -0.60
CA GLY A 151 -0.42 24.73 -0.93
C GLY A 151 -0.87 26.04 -1.54
#